data_f0f27e38b33b898d10f0ff0127cecfd7
#
_entry.id   f0f27e38b33b898d10f0ff0127cecfd7
#
_cell.length_a   1.000
_cell.length_b   1.000
_cell.length_c   1.000
_cell.angle_alpha   90.00
_cell.angle_beta   90.00
_cell.angle_gamma   90.00
#
_symmetry.space_group_name_H-M   'P 1'
#
loop_
_entity.id
_entity.type
_entity.pdbx_description
1 polymer ?
#
loop_
_entity_poly.entity_id
_entity_poly.type
_entity_poly.pdbx_seq_one_letter_code
_entity_poly.pdbx_strand_id
1 'polypeptide(L)'
;MIILNSLFCDGAVLQQKMPVPVWGRAMESSRLKAEIAGKQAFTKATAAGKFMFRLPPLIAGGPFVLKITDLDSGESISVNDILVGEVWLAAGQSNMEYTLGSDWVQSKSEKDHSPECINRLQEREYCNTIKDPSEDRKSVV
;
A
#
# COMPACT_ATOMS: atom_id res chain seq x y z
N MET A 1 -6.76 -25.04 -0.46
CA MET A 1 -6.13 -23.95 -1.27
C MET A 1 -6.46 -22.60 -0.61
N ILE A 2 -5.43 -21.84 -0.27
CA ILE A 2 -5.55 -20.50 0.33
C ILE A 2 -5.42 -19.46 -0.79
N ILE A 3 -6.33 -18.50 -0.86
CA ILE A 3 -6.32 -17.40 -1.84
C ILE A 3 -6.48 -16.08 -1.09
N LEU A 4 -5.47 -15.22 -1.12
CA LEU A 4 -5.54 -13.86 -0.60
C LEU A 4 -6.26 -12.92 -1.57
N ASN A 5 -6.81 -11.82 -1.02
CA ASN A 5 -7.25 -10.71 -1.85
C ASN A 5 -6.05 -10.10 -2.58
N SER A 6 -6.25 -9.59 -3.80
CA SER A 6 -5.20 -9.04 -4.65
C SER A 6 -4.46 -7.82 -4.06
N LEU A 7 -5.00 -7.18 -3.04
CA LEU A 7 -4.30 -6.14 -2.29
C LEU A 7 -3.08 -6.66 -1.51
N PHE A 8 -3.05 -7.96 -1.21
CA PHE A 8 -1.95 -8.60 -0.50
C PHE A 8 -1.07 -9.35 -1.51
N CYS A 9 -0.24 -8.63 -2.22
CA CYS A 9 0.73 -9.14 -3.18
C CYS A 9 2.15 -8.77 -2.75
N ASP A 10 3.14 -9.33 -3.40
CA ASP A 10 4.54 -8.97 -3.18
C ASP A 10 4.74 -7.47 -3.41
N GLY A 11 5.47 -6.81 -2.49
CA GLY A 11 5.68 -5.37 -2.50
C GLY A 11 4.54 -4.53 -1.89
N ALA A 12 3.50 -5.16 -1.32
CA ALA A 12 2.41 -4.41 -0.67
C ALA A 12 2.88 -3.65 0.57
N VAL A 13 2.18 -2.54 0.88
CA VAL A 13 2.41 -1.75 2.10
C VAL A 13 1.23 -1.90 3.03
N LEU A 14 1.50 -2.21 4.31
CA LEU A 14 0.50 -2.32 5.37
C LEU A 14 0.55 -1.11 6.29
N GLN A 15 -0.63 -0.65 6.74
CA GLN A 15 -0.74 0.48 7.66
C GLN A 15 -0.11 0.16 9.02
N GLN A 16 0.75 1.07 9.50
CA GLN A 16 1.35 0.97 10.84
C GLN A 16 0.40 1.37 11.97
N LYS A 17 0.76 1.01 13.21
CA LYS A 17 0.16 1.48 14.50
C LYS A 17 -1.33 1.18 14.68
N MET A 18 -1.94 0.43 13.81
CA MET A 18 -3.34 -0.01 13.95
C MET A 18 -3.48 -1.48 13.57
N PRO A 19 -4.56 -2.16 14.03
CA PRO A 19 -4.81 -3.55 13.63
C PRO A 19 -4.96 -3.65 12.12
N VAL A 20 -4.19 -4.56 11.50
CA VAL A 20 -4.18 -4.73 10.05
C VAL A 20 -5.15 -5.86 9.68
N PRO A 21 -6.24 -5.57 8.95
CA PRO A 21 -7.12 -6.60 8.41
C PRO A 21 -6.43 -7.27 7.21
N VAL A 22 -6.39 -8.62 7.21
CA VAL A 22 -5.93 -9.43 6.09
C VAL A 22 -7.00 -10.48 5.80
N TRP A 23 -7.48 -10.54 4.56
CA TRP A 23 -8.61 -11.39 4.20
C TRP A 23 -8.41 -12.13 2.88
N GLY A 24 -9.22 -13.16 2.71
CA GLY A 24 -9.17 -14.00 1.52
C GLY A 24 -10.18 -15.14 1.57
N ARG A 25 -9.84 -16.21 0.87
CA ARG A 25 -10.62 -17.44 0.84
C ARG A 25 -9.73 -18.64 1.14
N ALA A 26 -10.29 -19.63 1.81
CA ALA A 26 -9.68 -20.93 2.09
C ALA A 26 -10.77 -22.01 2.03
N MET A 27 -10.40 -23.25 2.36
CA MET A 27 -11.38 -24.31 2.55
C MET A 27 -12.35 -23.93 3.67
N GLU A 28 -13.60 -24.31 3.53
CA GLU A 28 -14.63 -24.04 4.54
C GLU A 28 -14.19 -24.54 5.91
N SER A 29 -14.46 -23.78 6.94
CA SER A 29 -14.20 -24.13 8.33
C SER A 29 -12.72 -24.38 8.69
N SER A 30 -11.75 -24.21 7.78
CA SER A 30 -10.32 -24.33 8.06
C SER A 30 -9.86 -23.37 9.13
N ARG A 31 -8.97 -23.87 10.00
CA ARG A 31 -8.26 -23.05 10.99
C ARG A 31 -6.99 -22.49 10.35
N LEU A 32 -6.87 -21.17 10.39
CA LEU A 32 -5.80 -20.45 9.71
C LEU A 32 -4.95 -19.66 10.71
N LYS A 33 -3.64 -19.59 10.42
CA LYS A 33 -2.66 -18.80 11.14
C LYS A 33 -1.98 -17.83 10.18
N ALA A 34 -1.87 -16.55 10.57
CA ALA A 34 -1.07 -15.56 9.87
C ALA A 34 0.12 -15.14 10.73
N GLU A 35 1.29 -14.94 10.10
CA GLU A 35 2.54 -14.55 10.75
C GLU A 35 3.21 -13.44 9.92
N ILE A 36 3.61 -12.35 10.57
CA ILE A 36 4.39 -11.26 9.98
C ILE A 36 5.15 -10.51 11.08
N ALA A 37 6.40 -10.13 10.85
CA ALA A 37 7.19 -9.30 11.78
C ALA A 37 7.16 -9.79 13.23
N GLY A 38 7.20 -11.12 13.45
CA GLY A 38 7.12 -11.75 14.77
C GLY A 38 5.73 -11.70 15.44
N LYS A 39 4.72 -11.14 14.78
CA LYS A 39 3.32 -11.14 15.24
C LYS A 39 2.55 -12.29 14.59
N GLN A 40 1.53 -12.77 15.32
CA GLN A 40 0.67 -13.87 14.88
C GLN A 40 -0.78 -13.52 15.09
N ALA A 41 -1.63 -14.02 14.21
CA ALA A 41 -3.08 -13.97 14.37
C ALA A 41 -3.68 -15.31 13.90
N PHE A 42 -4.81 -15.67 14.50
CA PHE A 42 -5.54 -16.89 14.17
C PHE A 42 -6.98 -16.52 13.77
N THR A 43 -7.51 -17.30 12.82
CA THR A 43 -8.90 -17.16 12.42
C THR A 43 -9.43 -18.51 11.94
N LYS A 44 -10.74 -18.58 11.75
CA LYS A 44 -11.41 -19.72 11.13
C LYS A 44 -12.17 -19.25 9.90
N ALA A 45 -12.02 -19.97 8.80
CA ALA A 45 -12.81 -19.70 7.60
C ALA A 45 -14.30 -19.98 7.86
N THR A 46 -15.15 -19.17 7.29
CA THR A 46 -16.61 -19.38 7.34
C THR A 46 -17.03 -20.61 6.53
N ALA A 47 -18.28 -21.03 6.64
CA ALA A 47 -18.86 -22.07 5.77
C ALA A 47 -18.81 -21.70 4.27
N ALA A 48 -18.76 -20.39 3.94
CA ALA A 48 -18.57 -19.90 2.57
C ALA A 48 -17.06 -19.79 2.18
N GLY A 49 -16.14 -20.30 3.00
CA GLY A 49 -14.71 -20.27 2.75
C GLY A 49 -14.08 -18.89 2.87
N LYS A 50 -14.76 -17.87 3.42
CA LYS A 50 -14.17 -16.54 3.63
C LYS A 50 -13.46 -16.48 4.97
N PHE A 51 -12.29 -15.85 5.02
CA PHE A 51 -11.58 -15.57 6.27
C PHE A 51 -11.14 -14.12 6.35
N MET A 52 -10.93 -13.65 7.59
CA MET A 52 -10.30 -12.37 7.89
C MET A 52 -9.47 -12.52 9.16
N PHE A 53 -8.20 -12.15 9.08
CA PHE A 53 -7.36 -11.90 10.24
C PHE A 53 -7.44 -10.45 10.66
N ARG A 54 -7.23 -10.19 11.95
CA ARG A 54 -6.87 -8.88 12.50
C ARG A 54 -5.49 -9.03 13.13
N LEU A 55 -4.45 -8.73 12.36
CA LEU A 55 -3.09 -8.71 12.87
C LEU A 55 -2.94 -7.62 13.93
N PRO A 56 -2.16 -7.85 14.99
CA PRO A 56 -1.82 -6.80 15.94
C PRO A 56 -1.14 -5.62 15.23
N PRO A 57 -1.18 -4.42 15.85
CA PRO A 57 -0.49 -3.26 15.31
C PRO A 57 0.99 -3.55 15.02
N LEU A 58 1.43 -3.15 13.83
CA LEU A 58 2.80 -3.29 13.35
C LEU A 58 3.53 -1.95 13.47
N ILE A 59 4.85 -2.01 13.58
CA ILE A 59 5.73 -0.84 13.56
C ILE A 59 6.30 -0.70 12.15
N ALA A 60 6.47 0.55 11.68
CA ALA A 60 7.06 0.83 10.38
C ALA A 60 8.40 0.11 10.18
N GLY A 61 8.60 -0.43 8.99
CA GLY A 61 9.81 -1.16 8.61
C GLY A 61 9.53 -2.20 7.54
N GLY A 62 10.47 -3.06 7.32
CA GLY A 62 10.45 -4.12 6.31
C GLY A 62 11.80 -4.22 5.59
N PRO A 63 11.91 -5.04 4.55
CA PRO A 63 10.83 -5.91 4.04
C PRO A 63 10.52 -7.09 4.98
N PHE A 64 9.26 -7.44 5.09
CA PHE A 64 8.78 -8.58 5.84
C PHE A 64 8.15 -9.63 4.92
N VAL A 65 7.95 -10.83 5.45
CA VAL A 65 7.19 -11.90 4.80
C VAL A 65 5.91 -12.12 5.58
N LEU A 66 4.77 -12.00 4.91
CA LEU A 66 3.46 -12.40 5.45
C LEU A 66 3.23 -13.86 5.07
N LYS A 67 3.24 -14.75 6.06
CA LYS A 67 2.96 -16.16 5.88
C LYS A 67 1.58 -16.51 6.42
N ILE A 68 0.78 -17.23 5.63
CA ILE A 68 -0.50 -17.77 6.05
C ILE A 68 -0.45 -19.27 5.92
N THR A 69 -0.83 -19.96 6.98
CA THR A 69 -0.83 -21.41 7.07
C THR A 69 -2.24 -21.90 7.43
N ASP A 70 -2.72 -22.87 6.69
CA ASP A 70 -3.88 -23.68 7.04
C ASP A 70 -3.42 -24.79 7.99
N LEU A 71 -3.90 -24.75 9.23
CA LEU A 71 -3.50 -25.67 10.30
C LEU A 71 -4.12 -27.06 10.15
N ASP A 72 -5.15 -27.20 9.34
CA ASP A 72 -5.83 -28.47 9.12
C ASP A 72 -5.21 -29.24 7.95
N SER A 73 -4.82 -28.56 6.88
CA SER A 73 -4.19 -29.18 5.70
C SER A 73 -2.67 -29.10 5.69
N GLY A 74 -2.07 -28.19 6.48
CA GLY A 74 -0.63 -27.89 6.44
C GLY A 74 -0.19 -27.04 5.24
N GLU A 75 -1.12 -26.66 4.35
CA GLU A 75 -0.85 -25.77 3.23
C GLU A 75 -0.43 -24.38 3.70
N SER A 76 0.56 -23.77 3.07
CA SER A 76 0.95 -22.40 3.38
C SER A 76 1.23 -21.60 2.12
N ILE A 77 0.95 -20.30 2.20
CA ILE A 77 1.31 -19.31 1.21
C ILE A 77 2.15 -18.21 1.87
N SER A 78 3.00 -17.57 1.10
CA SER A 78 3.82 -16.45 1.53
C SER A 78 3.70 -15.30 0.56
N VAL A 79 3.60 -14.08 1.09
CA VAL A 79 3.70 -12.83 0.36
C VAL A 79 4.98 -12.15 0.82
N ASN A 80 5.84 -11.82 -0.13
CA ASN A 80 7.18 -11.31 0.13
C ASN A 80 7.23 -9.79 -0.01
N ASP A 81 8.34 -9.20 0.45
CA ASP A 81 8.62 -7.78 0.30
C ASP A 81 7.50 -6.86 0.85
N ILE A 82 6.87 -7.27 1.94
CA ILE A 82 5.85 -6.45 2.61
C ILE A 82 6.53 -5.34 3.40
N LEU A 83 6.14 -4.12 3.13
CA LEU A 83 6.52 -2.95 3.92
C LEU A 83 5.41 -2.60 4.92
N VAL A 84 5.78 -1.96 6.01
CA VAL A 84 4.85 -1.40 7.00
C VAL A 84 5.14 0.08 7.13
N GLY A 85 4.13 0.92 6.90
CA GLY A 85 4.29 2.38 6.91
C GLY A 85 2.96 3.10 6.97
N GLU A 86 2.94 4.36 6.55
CA GLU A 86 1.70 5.12 6.37
C GLU A 86 1.10 4.82 5.00
N VAL A 87 -0.20 4.54 4.98
CA VAL A 87 -0.96 4.27 3.75
C VAL A 87 -2.01 5.36 3.57
N TRP A 88 -1.92 6.09 2.48
CA TRP A 88 -2.85 7.16 2.14
C TRP A 88 -3.75 6.74 0.98
N LEU A 89 -5.06 6.95 1.12
CA LEU A 89 -5.98 6.79 0.01
C LEU A 89 -6.12 8.13 -0.72
N ALA A 90 -5.50 8.21 -1.89
CA ALA A 90 -5.72 9.31 -2.81
C ALA A 90 -6.91 8.98 -3.72
N ALA A 91 -8.04 9.64 -3.50
CA ALA A 91 -9.26 9.42 -4.26
C ALA A 91 -9.96 10.75 -4.55
N GLY A 92 -10.54 10.87 -5.74
CA GLY A 92 -11.23 12.09 -6.17
C GLY A 92 -11.76 11.97 -7.58
N GLN A 93 -12.13 13.11 -8.15
CA GLN A 93 -12.57 13.25 -9.54
C GLN A 93 -11.41 13.74 -10.43
N SER A 94 -11.70 14.55 -11.43
CA SER A 94 -10.74 15.05 -12.43
C SER A 94 -9.47 15.68 -11.84
N ASN A 95 -9.55 16.29 -10.65
CA ASN A 95 -8.38 16.86 -9.99
C ASN A 95 -7.34 15.81 -9.57
N MET A 96 -7.70 14.54 -9.46
CA MET A 96 -6.74 13.46 -9.20
C MET A 96 -5.93 13.04 -10.43
N GLU A 97 -6.42 13.38 -11.61
CA GLU A 97 -5.69 13.20 -12.86
C GLU A 97 -4.79 14.41 -13.18
N TYR A 98 -4.88 15.47 -12.36
CA TYR A 98 -4.17 16.72 -12.58
C TYR A 98 -2.68 16.53 -12.27
N THR A 99 -1.86 16.55 -13.28
CA THR A 99 -0.40 16.45 -13.11
C THR A 99 0.19 17.83 -12.85
N LEU A 100 1.29 17.91 -12.11
CA LEU A 100 2.05 19.16 -11.93
C LEU A 100 2.42 19.81 -13.26
N GLY A 101 2.57 19.01 -14.34
CA GLY A 101 2.77 19.51 -15.70
C GLY A 101 1.55 20.18 -16.32
N SER A 102 0.34 19.84 -15.89
CA SER A 102 -0.90 20.43 -16.43
C SER A 102 -1.17 21.84 -15.93
N ASP A 103 -0.71 22.15 -14.71
CA ASP A 103 -0.81 23.51 -14.14
C ASP A 103 -0.15 24.57 -15.03
N TRP A 104 0.86 24.18 -15.78
CA TRP A 104 1.61 25.10 -16.63
C TRP A 104 0.88 25.51 -17.90
N VAL A 105 0.03 24.65 -18.42
CA VAL A 105 -0.70 24.95 -19.66
C VAL A 105 -1.80 25.98 -19.40
N GLN A 106 -2.40 25.99 -18.20
CA GLN A 106 -3.43 26.96 -17.83
C GLN A 106 -2.83 28.31 -17.37
N SER A 107 -1.62 28.32 -16.81
CA SER A 107 -0.94 29.56 -16.42
C SER A 107 -0.30 30.30 -17.60
N LYS A 108 -0.38 29.78 -18.82
CA LYS A 108 0.01 30.47 -20.06
C LYS A 108 -0.99 31.49 -20.53
N SER A 109 -1.62 32.24 -19.68
CA SER A 109 -2.00 33.61 -20.06
C SER A 109 -0.72 34.44 -20.01
N GLU A 110 -0.25 34.83 -21.14
CA GLU A 110 1.10 35.24 -21.54
C GLU A 110 1.73 36.44 -20.82
N LYS A 111 1.26 36.90 -19.66
CA LYS A 111 1.75 38.16 -19.07
C LYS A 111 1.88 38.18 -17.54
N ASP A 112 1.70 37.09 -16.84
CA ASP A 112 1.83 37.15 -15.40
C ASP A 112 3.28 36.82 -14.96
N HIS A 113 4.05 37.89 -14.74
CA HIS A 113 5.40 37.86 -14.15
C HIS A 113 5.33 38.10 -12.65
N SER A 114 4.25 37.64 -11.99
CA SER A 114 4.12 37.75 -10.54
C SER A 114 5.19 36.94 -9.82
N PRO A 115 5.63 37.36 -8.63
CA PRO A 115 6.56 36.59 -7.81
C PRO A 115 6.06 35.18 -7.50
N GLU A 116 4.75 34.98 -7.47
CA GLU A 116 4.09 33.68 -7.26
C GLU A 116 4.27 32.74 -8.46
N CYS A 117 4.25 33.29 -9.68
CA CYS A 117 4.50 32.54 -10.91
C CYS A 117 5.98 32.09 -10.97
N ILE A 118 6.90 32.95 -10.57
CA ILE A 118 8.35 32.66 -10.53
C ILE A 118 8.64 31.56 -9.50
N ASN A 119 8.04 31.61 -8.32
CA ASN A 119 8.19 30.57 -7.29
C ASN A 119 7.66 29.21 -7.77
N ARG A 120 6.52 29.17 -8.45
CA ARG A 120 6.00 27.93 -9.07
C ARG A 120 6.91 27.38 -10.16
N LEU A 121 7.62 28.22 -10.90
CA LEU A 121 8.61 27.79 -11.89
C LEU A 121 9.84 27.19 -11.24
N GLN A 122 10.29 27.72 -10.10
CA GLN A 122 11.43 27.19 -9.34
C GLN A 122 11.08 25.85 -8.68
N GLU A 123 9.89 25.71 -8.12
CA GLU A 123 9.39 24.41 -7.61
C GLU A 123 9.30 23.36 -8.71
N ARG A 124 9.06 23.77 -9.93
CA ARG A 124 9.00 22.93 -11.11
C ARG A 124 10.36 22.44 -11.60
N GLU A 125 11.37 23.26 -11.57
CA GLU A 125 12.74 22.83 -11.84
C GLU A 125 13.17 21.76 -10.84
N TYR A 126 12.77 21.91 -9.59
CA TYR A 126 12.99 20.90 -8.54
C TYR A 126 12.28 19.58 -8.88
N CYS A 127 11.01 19.60 -9.26
CA CYS A 127 10.26 18.39 -9.67
C CYS A 127 10.84 17.72 -10.94
N ASN A 128 11.39 18.50 -11.86
CA ASN A 128 12.02 17.95 -13.08
C ASN A 128 13.43 17.41 -12.86
N THR A 129 14.09 17.74 -11.75
CA THR A 129 15.40 17.20 -11.38
C THR A 129 15.31 15.86 -10.65
N ILE A 130 14.16 15.48 -10.14
CA ILE A 130 13.94 14.13 -9.58
C ILE A 130 13.78 13.15 -10.77
N LYS A 131 14.92 12.75 -11.33
CA LYS A 131 14.96 11.80 -12.47
C LYS A 131 15.23 10.36 -12.03
N ASP A 132 15.39 10.09 -10.75
CA ASP A 132 15.69 8.76 -10.25
C ASP A 132 14.41 8.08 -9.74
N PRO A 133 13.89 7.06 -10.48
CA PRO A 133 12.73 6.29 -10.03
C PRO A 133 12.98 5.54 -8.72
N SER A 134 14.24 5.40 -8.27
CA SER A 134 14.59 4.76 -7.01
C SER A 134 14.41 5.69 -5.81
N GLU A 135 14.50 7.00 -6.00
CA GLU A 135 14.20 7.99 -4.97
C GLU A 135 12.69 8.23 -4.82
N ASP A 136 11.94 8.10 -5.88
CA ASP A 136 10.48 8.29 -5.90
C ASP A 136 9.73 7.22 -5.08
N ARG A 137 10.32 6.04 -4.89
CA ARG A 137 9.75 5.00 -4.02
C ARG A 137 9.74 5.35 -2.53
N LYS A 138 10.46 6.40 -2.12
CA LYS A 138 10.49 6.86 -0.72
C LYS A 138 9.44 7.94 -0.41
N SER A 139 8.85 8.54 -1.43
CA SER A 139 7.88 9.63 -1.29
C SER A 139 6.43 9.23 -1.56
N VAL A 140 6.18 7.99 -1.97
CA VAL A 140 4.83 7.45 -2.21
C VAL A 140 4.57 6.31 -1.23
N VAL A 141 4.54 6.63 0.05
CA VAL A 141 4.03 5.73 1.10
C VAL A 141 3.09 6.52 2.00
#